data_ca455d16b4b5f73ae7459d0117f68c1d
#
_entry.id   ca455d16b4b5f73ae7459d0117f68c1d
#
_cell.length_a   1.000
_cell.length_b   1.000
_cell.length_c   1.000
_cell.angle_alpha   90.00
_cell.angle_beta   90.00
_cell.angle_gamma   90.00
#
_symmetry.space_group_name_H-M   'P 1'
#
loop_
_entity.id
_entity.type
_entity.pdbx_description
1 polymer ?
#
loop_
_entity_poly.entity_id
_entity_poly.type
_entity_poly.pdbx_seq_one_letter_code
_entity_poly.pdbx_strand_id
1 'polypeptide(L)'
;MSRMKKVDLNCDLGESFGNYKLGMDEQILPFITSANIACGFHASDPVVMSRTVKMAAESGVAAGAHPGYQDLVGFGRRNMNVAPAEVTDIVMYQIGALEAFCRANGIAMQHVRELNT
;
A
#
# COMPACT_ATOMS: atom_id res chain seq x y z
N MET A 1 -34.98 -3.05 14.83
CA MET A 1 -33.70 -3.32 14.13
C MET A 1 -32.58 -2.53 14.76
N SER A 2 -31.61 -3.20 15.29
CA SER A 2 -30.41 -2.52 15.79
C SER A 2 -29.54 -2.11 14.62
N ARG A 3 -29.08 -0.87 14.61
CA ARG A 3 -28.10 -0.39 13.65
C ARG A 3 -26.72 -0.59 14.24
N MET A 4 -25.95 -1.48 13.62
CA MET A 4 -24.54 -1.62 13.99
C MET A 4 -23.74 -0.47 13.35
N LYS A 5 -23.07 0.28 14.21
CA LYS A 5 -22.10 1.27 13.75
C LYS A 5 -20.83 0.54 13.38
N LYS A 6 -20.30 0.86 12.18
CA LYS A 6 -19.03 0.31 11.70
C LYS A 6 -17.99 1.42 11.69
N VAL A 7 -16.76 1.06 12.04
CA VAL A 7 -15.62 1.96 11.99
C VAL A 7 -14.60 1.35 11.05
N ASP A 8 -14.07 2.16 10.14
CA ASP A 8 -12.97 1.77 9.29
C ASP A 8 -11.67 2.15 9.99
N LEU A 9 -10.86 1.14 10.31
CA LEU A 9 -9.52 1.32 10.86
C LEU A 9 -8.51 1.07 9.75
N ASN A 10 -7.79 2.12 9.36
CA ASN A 10 -6.87 2.12 8.24
C ASN A 10 -5.42 2.17 8.72
N CYS A 11 -4.54 1.47 8.03
CA CYS A 11 -3.12 1.41 8.38
C CYS A 11 -2.26 1.28 7.14
N ASP A 12 -1.05 1.82 7.19
CA ASP A 12 -0.04 1.62 6.16
C ASP A 12 0.61 0.26 6.36
N LEU A 13 0.71 -0.52 5.29
CA LEU A 13 1.28 -1.86 5.29
C LEU A 13 2.28 -2.05 4.14
N GLY A 14 3.04 -3.13 4.24
CA GLY A 14 3.92 -3.57 3.16
C GLY A 14 5.09 -2.64 2.92
N GLU A 15 5.58 -1.99 3.96
CA GLU A 15 6.65 -1.01 3.86
C GLU A 15 8.05 -1.61 4.07
N SER A 16 8.14 -2.91 4.23
CA SER A 16 9.41 -3.63 4.24
C SER A 16 10.06 -3.62 2.85
N PHE A 17 11.37 -3.81 2.81
CA PHE A 17 12.12 -3.83 1.55
C PHE A 17 13.26 -4.84 1.65
N GLY A 18 13.29 -5.82 0.75
CA GLY A 18 14.31 -6.86 0.76
C GLY A 18 14.39 -7.57 2.10
N ASN A 19 15.57 -7.55 2.71
CA ASN A 19 15.79 -8.11 4.04
C ASN A 19 15.47 -7.14 5.18
N TYR A 20 15.16 -5.90 4.85
CA TYR A 20 14.79 -4.88 5.83
C TYR A 20 13.31 -4.99 6.15
N LYS A 21 12.99 -5.28 7.41
CA LYS A 21 11.61 -5.36 7.88
C LYS A 21 11.20 -4.08 8.57
N LEU A 22 10.02 -3.59 8.19
CA LEU A 22 9.42 -2.41 8.78
C LEU A 22 7.96 -2.72 9.14
N GLY A 23 7.58 -2.40 10.38
CA GLY A 23 6.23 -2.61 10.86
C GLY A 23 5.97 -4.04 11.31
N MET A 24 4.74 -4.28 11.76
CA MET A 24 4.28 -5.56 12.28
C MET A 24 2.98 -5.96 11.58
N ASP A 25 3.06 -6.10 10.26
CA ASP A 25 1.90 -6.27 9.39
C ASP A 25 1.00 -7.45 9.80
N GLU A 26 1.60 -8.61 10.06
CA GLU A 26 0.84 -9.80 10.43
C GLU A 26 0.08 -9.63 11.75
N GLN A 27 0.65 -8.89 12.69
CA GLN A 27 0.06 -8.67 14.01
C GLN A 27 -1.04 -7.61 13.99
N ILE A 28 -0.99 -6.70 13.03
CA ILE A 28 -1.94 -5.60 12.89
C ILE A 28 -3.18 -5.99 12.10
N LEU A 29 -3.04 -6.87 11.11
CA LEU A 29 -4.12 -7.25 10.21
C LEU A 29 -5.45 -7.62 10.91
N PRO A 30 -5.45 -8.34 12.05
CA PRO A 30 -6.71 -8.67 12.71
C PRO A 30 -7.48 -7.46 13.25
N PHE A 31 -6.83 -6.30 13.37
CA PHE A 31 -7.41 -5.11 14.00
C PHE A 31 -7.82 -4.02 13.02
N ILE A 32 -7.53 -4.18 11.72
CA ILE A 32 -7.81 -3.16 10.69
C ILE A 32 -8.81 -3.66 9.67
N THR A 33 -9.47 -2.74 8.99
CA THR A 33 -10.44 -3.03 7.94
C THR A 33 -9.95 -2.61 6.56
N SER A 34 -9.00 -1.69 6.49
CA SER A 34 -8.37 -1.29 5.24
C SER A 34 -6.89 -1.03 5.43
N ALA A 35 -6.13 -1.21 4.36
CA ALA A 35 -4.68 -1.03 4.34
C ALA A 35 -4.26 -0.19 3.16
N ASN A 36 -3.29 0.70 3.39
CA ASN A 36 -2.60 1.43 2.33
C ASN A 36 -1.29 0.70 2.06
N ILE A 37 -1.19 0.04 0.91
CA ILE A 37 -0.07 -0.85 0.61
C ILE A 37 0.98 -0.12 -0.21
N ALA A 38 2.20 -0.05 0.31
CA ALA A 38 3.33 0.59 -0.35
C ALA A 38 3.62 -0.09 -1.70
N CYS A 39 4.02 0.71 -2.68
CA CYS A 39 4.08 0.30 -4.08
C CYS A 39 5.50 0.24 -4.66
N GLY A 40 6.52 0.20 -3.81
CA GLY A 40 7.88 -0.10 -4.22
C GLY A 40 8.78 1.11 -4.47
N PHE A 41 8.25 2.34 -4.45
CA PHE A 41 9.06 3.53 -4.71
C PHE A 41 9.56 4.18 -3.44
N HIS A 42 8.71 4.43 -2.46
CA HIS A 42 9.16 4.94 -1.15
C HIS A 42 9.49 3.81 -0.17
N ALA A 43 8.89 2.66 -0.37
CA ALA A 43 9.04 1.46 0.44
C ALA A 43 8.50 0.27 -0.32
N SER A 44 8.75 -0.95 0.16
CA SER A 44 8.30 -2.18 -0.48
C SER A 44 9.15 -2.61 -1.67
N ASP A 45 8.88 -3.78 -2.16
CA ASP A 45 9.42 -4.38 -3.37
C ASP A 45 8.40 -5.38 -3.92
N PRO A 46 8.62 -5.98 -5.10
CA PRO A 46 7.63 -6.89 -5.68
C PRO A 46 7.26 -8.08 -4.80
N VAL A 47 8.22 -8.65 -4.08
CA VAL A 47 7.97 -9.80 -3.20
C VAL A 47 7.17 -9.38 -1.97
N VAL A 48 7.53 -8.24 -1.37
CA VAL A 48 6.79 -7.68 -0.23
C VAL A 48 5.36 -7.34 -0.63
N MET A 49 5.18 -6.72 -1.79
CA MET A 49 3.84 -6.38 -2.30
C MET A 49 2.99 -7.64 -2.50
N SER A 50 3.54 -8.66 -3.14
CA SER A 50 2.84 -9.93 -3.35
C SER A 50 2.37 -10.53 -2.03
N ARG A 51 3.25 -10.62 -1.06
CA ARG A 51 2.96 -11.18 0.26
C ARG A 51 1.92 -10.33 1.01
N THR A 52 2.07 -9.02 0.97
CA THR A 52 1.17 -8.10 1.69
C THR A 52 -0.25 -8.16 1.13
N VAL A 53 -0.40 -8.14 -0.19
CA VAL A 53 -1.73 -8.24 -0.83
C VAL A 53 -2.38 -9.59 -0.50
N LYS A 54 -1.61 -10.66 -0.54
CA LYS A 54 -2.12 -11.99 -0.18
C LYS A 54 -2.63 -12.02 1.26
N MET A 55 -1.86 -11.50 2.21
CA MET A 55 -2.26 -11.42 3.62
C MET A 55 -3.53 -10.58 3.79
N ALA A 56 -3.63 -9.44 3.13
CA ALA A 56 -4.82 -8.60 3.19
C ALA A 56 -6.04 -9.33 2.65
N ALA A 57 -5.91 -10.02 1.51
CA ALA A 57 -6.99 -10.79 0.91
C ALA A 57 -7.47 -11.90 1.84
N GLU A 58 -6.54 -12.65 2.42
CA GLU A 58 -6.87 -13.75 3.35
C GLU A 58 -7.53 -13.25 4.64
N SER A 59 -7.20 -12.05 5.07
CA SER A 59 -7.74 -11.44 6.30
C SER A 59 -9.01 -10.63 6.08
N GLY A 60 -9.49 -10.53 4.85
CA GLY A 60 -10.66 -9.71 4.53
C GLY A 60 -10.44 -8.21 4.68
N VAL A 61 -9.19 -7.76 4.61
CA VAL A 61 -8.81 -6.36 4.71
C VAL A 61 -8.82 -5.74 3.31
N ALA A 62 -9.50 -4.60 3.16
CA ALA A 62 -9.54 -3.89 1.89
C ALA A 62 -8.16 -3.32 1.55
N ALA A 63 -7.75 -3.44 0.29
CA ALA A 63 -6.44 -2.98 -0.17
C ALA A 63 -6.55 -1.70 -0.97
N GLY A 64 -5.71 -0.73 -0.65
CA GLY A 64 -5.55 0.50 -1.40
C GLY A 64 -4.09 0.74 -1.74
N ALA A 65 -3.84 1.47 -2.82
CA ALA A 65 -2.49 1.81 -3.23
C ALA A 65 -1.95 2.99 -2.41
N HIS A 66 -0.70 2.86 -1.97
CA HIS A 66 0.01 3.91 -1.25
C HIS A 66 1.28 4.29 -2.02
N PRO A 67 1.13 5.02 -3.15
CA PRO A 67 2.26 5.39 -3.98
C PRO A 67 3.09 6.51 -3.35
N GLY A 68 4.36 6.55 -3.69
CA GLY A 68 5.28 7.59 -3.25
C GLY A 68 6.31 7.92 -4.32
N TYR A 69 7.19 8.87 -4.03
CA TYR A 69 8.34 9.16 -4.88
C TYR A 69 9.37 8.04 -4.83
N GLN A 70 10.15 7.91 -5.90
CA GLN A 70 11.20 6.90 -6.00
C GLN A 70 12.37 7.29 -5.09
N ASP A 71 12.22 7.01 -3.82
CA ASP A 71 13.13 7.44 -2.77
C ASP A 71 13.10 6.46 -1.58
N LEU A 72 13.66 5.28 -1.76
CA LEU A 72 13.69 4.29 -0.69
C LEU A 72 14.50 4.77 0.51
N VAL A 73 15.61 5.47 0.27
CA VAL A 73 16.50 5.94 1.32
C VAL A 73 15.80 6.97 2.22
N GLY A 74 15.10 7.92 1.62
CA GLY A 74 14.36 8.95 2.34
C GLY A 74 12.91 8.61 2.64
N PHE A 75 12.49 7.38 2.36
CA PHE A 75 11.11 6.92 2.58
C PHE A 75 10.08 7.80 1.84
N GLY A 76 10.48 8.36 0.68
CA GLY A 76 9.62 9.23 -0.11
C GLY A 76 9.39 10.62 0.47
N ARG A 77 10.07 10.95 1.56
CA ARG A 77 9.84 12.20 2.31
C ARG A 77 10.79 13.31 1.95
N ARG A 78 11.86 13.03 1.22
CA ARG A 78 12.80 14.06 0.79
C ARG A 78 12.20 14.92 -0.30
N ASN A 79 12.54 16.20 -0.31
CA ASN A 79 12.14 17.09 -1.40
C ASN A 79 12.74 16.62 -2.72
N MET A 80 11.89 16.46 -3.71
CA MET A 80 12.29 16.04 -5.04
C MET A 80 11.66 16.97 -6.07
N ASN A 81 12.49 17.39 -7.03
CA ASN A 81 12.04 18.26 -8.10
C ASN A 81 11.56 17.41 -9.28
N VAL A 82 10.28 17.07 -9.28
CA VAL A 82 9.67 16.19 -10.28
C VAL A 82 8.61 16.95 -11.05
N ALA A 83 8.66 16.88 -12.39
CA ALA A 83 7.67 17.52 -13.24
C ALA A 83 6.27 16.88 -13.05
N PRO A 84 5.17 17.66 -13.16
CA PRO A 84 3.82 17.13 -12.97
C PRO A 84 3.48 15.93 -13.86
N ALA A 85 3.91 15.94 -15.12
CA ALA A 85 3.68 14.80 -16.02
C ALA A 85 4.39 13.53 -15.54
N GLU A 86 5.57 13.69 -14.96
CA GLU A 86 6.35 12.59 -14.41
C GLU A 86 5.71 12.04 -13.13
N VAL A 87 5.12 12.90 -12.30
CA VAL A 87 4.36 12.48 -11.12
C VAL A 87 3.18 11.60 -11.54
N THR A 88 2.47 11.98 -12.60
CA THR A 88 1.36 11.19 -13.13
C THR A 88 1.83 9.78 -13.50
N ASP A 89 2.95 9.67 -14.19
CA ASP A 89 3.49 8.37 -14.62
C ASP A 89 3.94 7.54 -13.41
N ILE A 90 4.60 8.16 -12.43
CA ILE A 90 5.05 7.51 -11.21
C ILE A 90 3.87 6.93 -10.44
N VAL A 91 2.80 7.68 -10.29
CA VAL A 91 1.60 7.24 -9.55
C VAL A 91 0.89 6.14 -10.32
N MET A 92 0.69 6.31 -11.61
CA MET A 92 0.03 5.30 -12.46
C MET A 92 0.77 3.98 -12.47
N TYR A 93 2.08 4.01 -12.56
CA TYR A 93 2.93 2.83 -12.53
C TYR A 93 2.73 2.03 -11.23
N GLN A 94 2.74 2.72 -10.10
CA GLN A 94 2.59 2.09 -8.79
C GLN A 94 1.19 1.53 -8.58
N ILE A 95 0.16 2.27 -8.98
CA ILE A 95 -1.24 1.81 -8.90
C ILE A 95 -1.42 0.57 -9.76
N GLY A 96 -0.89 0.56 -10.98
CA GLY A 96 -0.99 -0.58 -11.89
C GLY A 96 -0.33 -1.82 -11.32
N ALA A 97 0.84 -1.65 -10.70
CA ALA A 97 1.53 -2.76 -10.04
C ALA A 97 0.67 -3.39 -8.94
N LEU A 98 0.12 -2.56 -8.04
CA LEU A 98 -0.72 -3.08 -6.96
C LEU A 98 -2.00 -3.73 -7.50
N GLU A 99 -2.64 -3.12 -8.48
CA GLU A 99 -3.86 -3.66 -9.08
C GLU A 99 -3.65 -5.07 -9.64
N ALA A 100 -2.51 -5.31 -10.27
CA ALA A 100 -2.19 -6.64 -10.80
C ALA A 100 -2.13 -7.69 -9.68
N PHE A 101 -1.50 -7.38 -8.56
CA PHE A 101 -1.44 -8.28 -7.42
C PHE A 101 -2.81 -8.47 -6.76
N CYS A 102 -3.61 -7.41 -6.68
CA CYS A 102 -4.98 -7.52 -6.17
C CYS A 102 -5.80 -8.48 -7.04
N ARG A 103 -5.76 -8.34 -8.35
CA ARG A 103 -6.45 -9.22 -9.28
C ARG A 103 -6.00 -10.68 -9.15
N ALA A 104 -4.70 -10.88 -9.00
CA ALA A 104 -4.14 -12.23 -8.82
C ALA A 104 -4.66 -12.90 -7.54
N ASN A 105 -5.05 -12.13 -6.55
CA ASN A 105 -5.61 -12.63 -5.28
C ASN A 105 -7.13 -12.54 -5.21
N GLY A 106 -7.79 -12.22 -6.32
CA GLY A 106 -9.25 -12.20 -6.41
C GLY A 106 -9.92 -11.05 -5.69
N ILE A 107 -9.21 -9.96 -5.43
CA ILE A 107 -9.77 -8.77 -4.78
C ILE A 107 -9.65 -7.55 -5.68
N ALA A 108 -10.53 -6.58 -5.48
CA ALA A 108 -10.47 -5.29 -6.15
C ALA A 108 -9.69 -4.30 -5.28
N MET A 109 -8.91 -3.44 -5.94
CA MET A 109 -8.29 -2.31 -5.25
C MET A 109 -9.37 -1.32 -4.84
N GLN A 110 -9.42 -0.96 -3.54
CA GLN A 110 -10.48 -0.13 -2.99
C GLN A 110 -10.23 1.36 -3.14
N HIS A 111 -9.00 1.81 -2.89
CA HIS A 111 -8.69 3.23 -2.80
C HIS A 111 -7.23 3.51 -3.14
N VAL A 112 -6.90 4.79 -3.25
CA VAL A 112 -5.53 5.28 -3.38
C VAL A 112 -5.30 6.30 -2.29
N ARG A 113 -4.20 6.17 -1.57
CA ARG A 113 -3.72 7.16 -0.62
C ARG A 113 -2.27 7.47 -0.91
N GLU A 114 -2.01 8.63 -1.46
CA GLU A 114 -0.66 9.06 -1.76
C GLU A 114 0.14 9.36 -0.49
N LEU A 115 1.46 9.22 -0.57
CA LEU A 115 2.34 9.60 0.51
C LEU A 115 2.40 11.12 0.60
N ASN A 116 2.04 11.68 1.75
CA ASN A 116 2.13 13.12 2.01
C ASN A 116 3.59 13.52 2.19
N THR A 117 4.01 14.50 1.43
CA THR A 117 5.32 15.11 1.52
C THR A 117 5.26 16.38 2.36
#